data_d79dab0be31c3cf51cf6daf1c60e5ee3
#
_entry.id   d79dab0be31c3cf51cf6daf1c60e5ee3
#
_cell.length_a   1.000
_cell.length_b   1.000
_cell.length_c   1.000
_cell.angle_alpha   90.00
_cell.angle_beta   90.00
_cell.angle_gamma   90.00
#
_symmetry.space_group_name_H-M   'P 1'
#
loop_
_entity.id
_entity.type
_entity.pdbx_description
1 polymer ?
#
loop_
_entity_poly.entity_id
_entity_poly.type
_entity_poly.pdbx_seq_one_letter_code
_entity_poly.pdbx_strand_id
1 'polypeptide(L)'
;TALLDVQVKLKSGSETAGEVSTDGGQSWGQKLKFEMQRVVSRIDFSFTKNTEDPDIPVIVEEVHLMYVPKEMMLGKSEPYDGIKGYDGILNADKAIEGSRLLTFDGGALNTNVSDRVTSTGLIVMPEFPGATADVHCLLIVKAKYNGVDCYYQVPLGEQPYQEPRNYEMRRNRYYKLSASIEGMGSLDPGGEIKPGSIYLTLNVVDWERFDSDIVWTEEEAQVSFGPAEGNNNYNTDVVYNAVNEDDSQMARFKLKINNLPGAIWSVSLIPNTGRYAVHVGASGEADGQEHPITV
;
A
#
# COMPACT_ATOMS: atom_id res chain seq x y z
N THR A 1 -10.37 -12.53 19.90
CA THR A 1 -11.85 -12.46 19.83
C THR A 1 -12.27 -13.70 19.05
N ALA A 2 -12.92 -14.66 19.73
CA ALA A 2 -13.47 -15.82 19.07
C ALA A 2 -14.40 -15.31 17.95
N LEU A 3 -14.19 -15.77 16.72
CA LEU A 3 -15.21 -15.72 15.70
C LEU A 3 -16.37 -16.56 16.27
N LEU A 4 -17.34 -15.87 16.85
CA LEU A 4 -18.60 -16.48 17.18
C LEU A 4 -19.20 -16.91 15.84
N ASP A 5 -19.56 -18.18 15.75
CA ASP A 5 -20.30 -18.74 14.61
C ASP A 5 -21.72 -18.19 14.68
N VAL A 6 -21.85 -16.90 14.38
CA VAL A 6 -23.13 -16.20 14.35
C VAL A 6 -23.68 -16.39 12.95
N GLN A 7 -24.72 -17.20 12.84
CA GLN A 7 -25.49 -17.28 11.59
C GLN A 7 -26.18 -15.94 11.37
N VAL A 8 -25.70 -15.17 10.42
CA VAL A 8 -26.29 -13.92 10.01
C VAL A 8 -27.30 -14.17 8.91
N LYS A 9 -28.56 -13.80 9.13
CA LYS A 9 -29.59 -13.85 8.10
C LYS A 9 -29.84 -12.43 7.58
N LEU A 10 -29.66 -12.25 6.29
CA LEU A 10 -30.00 -11.00 5.62
C LEU A 10 -31.50 -10.95 5.36
N LYS A 11 -32.13 -9.81 5.61
CA LYS A 11 -33.51 -9.58 5.30
C LYS A 11 -33.66 -9.34 3.81
N SER A 12 -34.36 -10.20 3.10
CA SER A 12 -34.66 -10.07 1.67
C SER A 12 -35.98 -9.37 1.44
N GLY A 13 -36.04 -8.45 0.47
CA GLY A 13 -37.27 -7.90 -0.07
C GLY A 13 -37.93 -6.83 0.79
N SER A 14 -37.20 -6.03 1.54
CA SER A 14 -37.76 -4.94 2.34
C SER A 14 -37.13 -3.59 2.05
N GLU A 15 -37.86 -2.52 2.35
CA GLU A 15 -37.41 -1.12 2.21
C GLU A 15 -36.21 -0.75 3.09
N THR A 16 -35.74 -1.66 3.95
CA THR A 16 -34.60 -1.49 4.84
C THR A 16 -33.49 -2.48 4.48
N ALA A 17 -32.92 -2.32 3.30
CA ALA A 17 -31.75 -3.07 2.88
C ALA A 17 -30.59 -2.90 3.89
N GLY A 18 -29.94 -4.00 4.25
CA GLY A 18 -28.82 -4.00 5.19
C GLY A 18 -29.16 -4.25 6.65
N GLU A 19 -30.42 -4.48 7.02
CA GLU A 19 -30.75 -5.00 8.35
C GLU A 19 -30.38 -6.47 8.47
N VAL A 20 -29.75 -6.82 9.57
CA VAL A 20 -29.35 -8.19 9.88
C VAL A 20 -30.04 -8.69 11.13
N SER A 21 -30.29 -9.98 11.18
CA SER A 21 -30.78 -10.68 12.35
C SER A 21 -29.74 -11.64 12.87
N THR A 22 -29.49 -11.61 14.16
CA THR A 22 -28.62 -12.56 14.87
C THR A 22 -29.40 -13.63 15.64
N ASP A 23 -30.72 -13.58 15.60
CA ASP A 23 -31.64 -14.47 16.31
C ASP A 23 -32.53 -15.32 15.36
N GLY A 24 -32.05 -15.59 14.17
CA GLY A 24 -32.75 -16.42 13.19
C GLY A 24 -33.93 -15.71 12.48
N GLY A 25 -33.98 -14.38 12.51
CA GLY A 25 -35.00 -13.58 11.84
C GLY A 25 -36.15 -13.17 12.76
N GLN A 26 -35.98 -13.26 14.07
CA GLN A 26 -37.01 -12.82 15.04
C GLN A 26 -36.91 -11.31 15.30
N SER A 27 -35.74 -10.75 15.28
CA SER A 27 -35.51 -9.31 15.37
C SER A 27 -34.61 -8.80 14.26
N TRP A 28 -34.94 -7.62 13.74
CA TRP A 28 -34.23 -6.94 12.69
C TRP A 28 -33.82 -5.54 13.15
N GLY A 29 -32.81 -4.94 12.54
CA GLY A 29 -32.40 -3.57 12.84
C GLY A 29 -31.00 -3.44 13.40
N GLN A 30 -30.26 -4.54 13.54
CA GLN A 30 -28.83 -4.47 13.92
C GLN A 30 -28.00 -4.24 12.67
N LYS A 31 -27.17 -3.20 12.70
CA LYS A 31 -26.14 -3.01 11.66
C LYS A 31 -24.95 -3.88 11.99
N LEU A 32 -24.51 -4.71 11.04
CA LEU A 32 -23.23 -5.39 11.15
C LEU A 32 -22.12 -4.36 10.97
N LYS A 33 -21.30 -4.23 12.00
CA LYS A 33 -20.07 -3.43 11.94
C LYS A 33 -18.89 -4.38 11.81
N PHE A 34 -18.23 -4.33 10.68
CA PHE A 34 -16.94 -5.03 10.49
C PHE A 34 -15.81 -4.06 10.74
N GLU A 35 -15.00 -4.37 11.74
CA GLU A 35 -13.76 -3.65 11.95
C GLU A 35 -12.63 -4.40 11.24
N MET A 36 -12.18 -3.84 10.13
CA MET A 36 -11.05 -4.38 9.38
C MET A 36 -9.78 -3.67 9.80
N GLN A 37 -8.74 -4.45 10.12
CA GLN A 37 -7.40 -3.95 10.37
C GLN A 37 -6.47 -4.42 9.26
N ARG A 38 -5.56 -3.53 8.84
CA ARG A 38 -4.48 -3.94 7.95
C ARG A 38 -3.63 -4.97 8.66
N VAL A 39 -3.36 -6.07 8.00
CA VAL A 39 -2.52 -7.16 8.54
C VAL A 39 -1.02 -6.88 8.42
N VAL A 40 -0.67 -5.78 7.78
CA VAL A 40 0.69 -5.31 7.57
C VAL A 40 0.94 -4.00 8.28
N SER A 41 2.21 -3.69 8.51
CA SER A 41 2.72 -2.39 8.92
C SER A 41 3.35 -1.66 7.75
N ARG A 42 3.47 -0.34 7.89
CA ARG A 42 4.18 0.54 6.95
C ARG A 42 5.48 1.01 7.57
N ILE A 43 6.50 1.15 6.74
CA ILE A 43 7.80 1.71 7.12
C ILE A 43 8.15 2.84 6.18
N ASP A 44 8.60 3.96 6.72
CA ASP A 44 9.30 5.00 5.97
C ASP A 44 10.61 5.32 6.69
N PHE A 45 11.64 5.68 5.94
CA PHE A 45 12.91 6.09 6.51
C PHE A 45 13.42 7.39 5.90
N SER A 46 14.20 8.10 6.69
CA SER A 46 14.93 9.30 6.26
C SER A 46 16.32 9.30 6.90
N PHE A 47 17.37 9.39 6.10
CA PHE A 47 18.73 9.52 6.57
C PHE A 47 19.25 10.93 6.29
N THR A 48 19.98 11.46 7.26
CA THR A 48 20.70 12.74 7.19
C THR A 48 22.13 12.53 7.66
N LYS A 49 22.94 13.55 7.54
CA LYS A 49 24.32 13.56 8.03
C LYS A 49 24.51 14.63 9.10
N ASN A 50 25.23 14.30 10.15
CA ASN A 50 25.65 15.24 11.20
C ASN A 50 27.04 14.84 11.71
N THR A 51 28.02 14.85 10.82
CA THR A 51 29.42 14.52 11.12
C THR A 51 30.15 15.71 11.75
N GLU A 52 31.12 15.46 12.62
CA GLU A 52 31.97 16.52 13.22
C GLU A 52 32.65 17.36 12.15
N ASP A 53 33.13 16.73 11.08
CA ASP A 53 33.65 17.40 9.90
C ASP A 53 32.55 17.40 8.80
N PRO A 54 31.98 18.55 8.47
CA PRO A 54 30.94 18.64 7.48
C PRO A 54 31.40 18.28 6.06
N ASP A 55 32.67 18.32 5.77
CA ASP A 55 33.22 18.05 4.44
C ASP A 55 33.40 16.54 4.18
N ILE A 56 33.24 15.67 5.19
CA ILE A 56 33.27 14.23 5.00
C ILE A 56 32.11 13.80 4.10
N PRO A 57 32.36 13.22 2.91
CA PRO A 57 31.32 12.72 2.04
C PRO A 57 30.73 11.44 2.63
N VAL A 58 29.40 11.37 2.67
CA VAL A 58 28.64 10.16 3.02
C VAL A 58 27.67 9.86 1.89
N ILE A 59 27.74 8.65 1.35
CA ILE A 59 26.87 8.20 0.26
C ILE A 59 26.16 6.93 0.69
N VAL A 60 24.84 6.96 0.76
CA VAL A 60 24.02 5.78 0.97
C VAL A 60 23.89 5.06 -0.38
N GLU A 61 24.31 3.81 -0.45
CA GLU A 61 24.30 3.01 -1.69
C GLU A 61 23.13 2.04 -1.73
N GLU A 62 22.86 1.36 -0.61
CA GLU A 62 21.82 0.32 -0.54
C GLU A 62 21.14 0.35 0.84
N VAL A 63 19.86 0.06 0.86
CA VAL A 63 19.08 -0.14 2.10
C VAL A 63 18.36 -1.47 2.00
N HIS A 64 18.74 -2.40 2.88
CA HIS A 64 18.19 -3.75 2.91
C HIS A 64 17.26 -3.92 4.10
N LEU A 65 16.07 -4.43 3.84
CA LEU A 65 15.15 -4.87 4.90
C LEU A 65 15.40 -6.36 5.19
N MET A 66 15.68 -6.65 6.45
CA MET A 66 16.13 -7.97 6.93
C MET A 66 15.12 -8.59 7.88
N TYR A 67 15.15 -9.91 7.96
CA TYR A 67 14.31 -10.74 8.85
C TYR A 67 12.82 -10.45 8.72
N VAL A 68 12.36 -10.26 7.49
CA VAL A 68 10.93 -10.08 7.19
C VAL A 68 10.23 -11.43 7.26
N PRO A 69 9.22 -11.62 8.12
CA PRO A 69 8.46 -12.87 8.17
C PRO A 69 7.85 -13.22 6.81
N LYS A 70 8.02 -14.48 6.37
CA LYS A 70 7.42 -14.99 5.13
C LYS A 70 5.95 -15.34 5.28
N GLU A 71 5.49 -15.51 6.50
CA GLU A 71 4.12 -15.89 6.83
C GLU A 71 3.51 -14.87 7.79
N MET A 72 2.20 -14.69 7.70
CA MET A 72 1.42 -13.87 8.64
C MET A 72 0.08 -14.52 8.92
N MET A 73 -0.48 -14.25 10.09
CA MET A 73 -1.83 -14.69 10.45
C MET A 73 -2.86 -13.60 10.17
N LEU A 74 -3.93 -13.94 9.44
CA LEU A 74 -4.99 -12.98 9.12
C LEU A 74 -5.89 -12.66 10.32
N GLY A 75 -6.09 -13.60 11.24
CA GLY A 75 -7.11 -13.47 12.30
C GLY A 75 -6.61 -12.98 13.66
N LYS A 76 -5.35 -13.20 14.02
CA LYS A 76 -4.81 -12.89 15.35
C LYS A 76 -3.49 -12.15 15.26
N SER A 77 -3.28 -11.23 16.20
CA SER A 77 -2.01 -10.56 16.44
C SER A 77 -1.40 -11.09 17.74
N GLU A 78 -1.12 -12.38 17.77
CA GLU A 78 -0.47 -13.05 18.91
C GLU A 78 0.76 -13.80 18.42
N PRO A 79 1.76 -13.98 19.28
CA PRO A 79 2.88 -14.86 18.95
C PRO A 79 2.32 -16.21 18.52
N TYR A 80 2.68 -16.64 17.33
CA TYR A 80 2.35 -17.99 16.88
C TYR A 80 3.63 -18.81 16.82
N ASP A 81 3.51 -20.09 17.21
CA ASP A 81 4.66 -20.97 17.26
C ASP A 81 5.33 -21.06 15.86
N GLY A 82 6.51 -20.46 15.80
CA GLY A 82 7.44 -20.62 14.72
C GLY A 82 7.08 -19.93 13.41
N ILE A 83 7.54 -18.70 13.27
CA ILE A 83 7.69 -18.09 11.95
C ILE A 83 8.61 -19.00 11.13
N LYS A 84 8.08 -19.58 10.04
CA LYS A 84 8.79 -20.56 9.21
C LYS A 84 9.69 -19.89 8.17
N GLY A 85 10.57 -19.02 8.62
CA GLY A 85 11.57 -18.40 7.78
C GLY A 85 11.36 -16.90 7.58
N TYR A 86 12.43 -16.28 7.15
CA TYR A 86 12.53 -14.85 6.95
C TYR A 86 13.10 -14.56 5.57
N ASP A 87 12.71 -13.43 4.98
CA ASP A 87 13.42 -12.81 3.89
C ASP A 87 14.50 -11.91 4.48
N GLY A 88 15.73 -12.05 3.96
CA GLY A 88 16.89 -11.34 4.43
C GLY A 88 17.43 -11.89 5.75
N ILE A 89 18.49 -12.64 5.65
CA ILE A 89 19.25 -13.14 6.79
C ILE A 89 20.69 -12.73 6.65
N LEU A 90 21.38 -12.62 7.79
CA LEU A 90 22.84 -12.61 7.81
C LEU A 90 23.31 -14.06 7.89
N ASN A 91 24.11 -14.50 6.92
CA ASN A 91 24.70 -15.82 6.96
C ASN A 91 25.83 -15.91 8.00
N ALA A 92 26.45 -17.08 8.14
CA ALA A 92 27.53 -17.31 9.09
C ALA A 92 28.75 -16.36 8.87
N ASP A 93 28.96 -15.90 7.64
CA ASP A 93 30.02 -14.96 7.27
C ASP A 93 29.56 -13.49 7.39
N LYS A 94 28.41 -13.25 8.00
CA LYS A 94 27.76 -11.94 8.15
C LYS A 94 27.44 -11.24 6.82
N ALA A 95 27.37 -11.98 5.71
CA ALA A 95 26.92 -11.44 4.44
C ALA A 95 25.38 -11.39 4.37
N ILE A 96 24.86 -10.39 3.68
CA ILE A 96 23.42 -10.19 3.45
C ILE A 96 22.97 -11.22 2.41
N GLU A 97 21.95 -12.01 2.75
CA GLU A 97 21.41 -13.04 1.88
C GLU A 97 19.88 -12.93 1.79
N GLY A 98 19.35 -12.89 0.56
CA GLY A 98 17.92 -12.91 0.30
C GLY A 98 17.14 -11.73 0.87
N SER A 99 17.78 -10.59 1.11
CA SER A 99 17.15 -9.39 1.65
C SER A 99 16.24 -8.70 0.64
N ARG A 100 15.28 -7.95 1.14
CA ARG A 100 14.49 -7.03 0.33
C ARG A 100 15.22 -5.70 0.19
N LEU A 101 15.73 -5.42 -1.02
CA LEU A 101 16.33 -4.13 -1.35
C LEU A 101 15.22 -3.07 -1.46
N LEU A 102 15.40 -1.97 -0.73
CA LEU A 102 14.45 -0.86 -0.70
C LEU A 102 14.89 0.25 -1.65
N THR A 103 13.92 0.90 -2.26
CA THR A 103 14.15 2.06 -3.12
C THR A 103 14.10 3.35 -2.30
N PHE A 104 14.91 4.32 -2.69
CA PHE A 104 14.99 5.62 -2.04
C PHE A 104 15.40 6.72 -3.01
N ASP A 105 15.10 7.96 -2.65
CA ASP A 105 15.56 9.15 -3.32
C ASP A 105 16.77 9.73 -2.58
N GLY A 106 17.68 10.34 -3.32
CA GLY A 106 18.93 10.87 -2.82
C GLY A 106 20.05 9.82 -2.91
N GLY A 107 21.05 9.91 -2.06
CA GLY A 107 22.22 9.02 -2.00
C GLY A 107 23.40 9.73 -1.38
N ALA A 108 23.79 10.87 -1.92
CA ALA A 108 24.86 11.70 -1.34
C ALA A 108 24.30 12.61 -0.24
N LEU A 109 24.80 12.42 0.97
CA LEU A 109 24.55 13.32 2.10
C LEU A 109 25.71 14.32 2.15
N ASN A 110 25.53 15.43 1.44
CA ASN A 110 26.52 16.50 1.36
C ASN A 110 26.44 17.46 2.57
N THR A 111 27.15 18.58 2.49
CA THR A 111 27.27 19.57 3.56
C THR A 111 26.00 20.32 3.87
N ASN A 112 24.97 20.24 3.02
CA ASN A 112 23.72 20.93 3.27
C ASN A 112 22.84 20.12 4.23
N VAL A 113 22.36 20.76 5.28
CA VAL A 113 21.41 20.20 6.27
C VAL A 113 20.11 19.70 5.62
N SER A 114 19.84 20.15 4.39
CA SER A 114 18.67 19.74 3.60
C SER A 114 18.85 18.43 2.83
N ASP A 115 20.08 17.95 2.68
CA ASP A 115 20.35 16.71 1.95
C ASP A 115 19.85 15.51 2.74
N ARG A 116 18.95 14.76 2.13
CA ARG A 116 18.30 13.61 2.74
C ARG A 116 18.25 12.44 1.77
N VAL A 117 18.36 11.27 2.33
CA VAL A 117 18.00 10.02 1.66
C VAL A 117 16.66 9.57 2.23
N THR A 118 15.62 9.48 1.42
CA THR A 118 14.27 9.14 1.87
C THR A 118 13.73 7.94 1.12
N SER A 119 13.01 7.09 1.84
CA SER A 119 12.32 5.96 1.22
C SER A 119 11.34 6.43 0.14
N THR A 120 11.28 5.69 -0.97
CA THR A 120 10.31 5.91 -2.04
C THR A 120 9.32 4.76 -2.12
N GLY A 121 8.08 5.09 -2.52
CA GLY A 121 7.01 4.11 -2.60
C GLY A 121 6.51 3.63 -1.24
N LEU A 122 5.61 2.66 -1.29
CA LEU A 122 4.99 2.06 -0.11
C LEU A 122 5.79 0.84 0.34
N ILE A 123 6.46 0.95 1.48
CA ILE A 123 7.17 -0.18 2.11
C ILE A 123 6.23 -0.79 3.15
N VAL A 124 5.79 -2.01 2.88
CA VAL A 124 4.95 -2.78 3.80
C VAL A 124 5.64 -4.08 4.20
N MET A 125 5.38 -4.50 5.42
CA MET A 125 5.86 -5.77 5.94
C MET A 125 4.79 -6.44 6.82
N PRO A 126 4.79 -7.78 6.92
CA PRO A 126 3.98 -8.49 7.88
C PRO A 126 4.27 -8.05 9.31
N GLU A 127 3.31 -8.28 10.20
CA GLU A 127 3.60 -8.18 11.64
C GLU A 127 4.63 -9.23 12.07
N PHE A 128 5.38 -8.91 13.10
CA PHE A 128 6.35 -9.82 13.70
C PHE A 128 6.15 -9.86 15.22
N PRO A 129 5.09 -10.53 15.70
CA PRO A 129 4.89 -10.74 17.13
C PRO A 129 5.93 -11.71 17.67
N GLY A 130 6.38 -11.48 18.89
CA GLY A 130 7.40 -12.30 19.54
C GLY A 130 8.81 -12.12 18.99
N ALA A 131 9.08 -11.02 18.30
CA ALA A 131 10.44 -10.63 17.91
C ALA A 131 11.31 -10.39 19.16
N THR A 132 12.56 -10.85 19.10
CA THR A 132 13.50 -10.80 20.23
C THR A 132 14.73 -9.99 19.85
N ALA A 133 15.64 -9.78 20.79
CA ALA A 133 16.91 -9.14 20.51
C ALA A 133 17.76 -9.90 19.48
N ASP A 134 17.63 -11.22 19.44
CA ASP A 134 18.42 -12.06 18.54
C ASP A 134 17.81 -12.13 17.12
N VAL A 135 16.47 -12.06 17.05
CA VAL A 135 15.75 -12.17 15.76
C VAL A 135 14.64 -11.13 15.72
N HIS A 136 14.85 -10.09 14.95
CA HIS A 136 13.93 -8.99 14.74
C HIS A 136 14.14 -8.34 13.38
N CYS A 137 13.16 -7.61 12.91
CA CYS A 137 13.31 -6.82 11.70
C CYS A 137 14.34 -5.72 11.89
N LEU A 138 15.17 -5.54 10.89
CA LEU A 138 16.14 -4.44 10.88
C LEU A 138 16.39 -3.94 9.45
N LEU A 139 16.83 -2.70 9.34
CA LEU A 139 17.42 -2.18 8.12
C LEU A 139 18.93 -2.30 8.22
N ILE A 140 19.57 -2.79 7.14
CA ILE A 140 21.02 -2.64 6.94
C ILE A 140 21.21 -1.58 5.87
N VAL A 141 21.85 -0.50 6.27
CA VAL A 141 22.22 0.60 5.37
C VAL A 141 23.67 0.44 4.97
N LYS A 142 23.93 0.16 3.71
CA LYS A 142 25.26 0.18 3.12
C LYS A 142 25.57 1.59 2.66
N ALA A 143 26.68 2.12 3.11
CA ALA A 143 27.12 3.46 2.76
C ALA A 143 28.64 3.54 2.55
N LYS A 144 29.05 4.58 1.84
CA LYS A 144 30.45 5.01 1.79
C LYS A 144 30.62 6.21 2.73
N TYR A 145 31.44 6.03 3.75
CA TYR A 145 31.88 7.10 4.65
C TYR A 145 33.29 7.50 4.32
N ASN A 146 33.53 8.69 3.83
CA ASN A 146 34.81 9.15 3.33
C ASN A 146 35.47 8.17 2.34
N GLY A 147 34.65 7.61 1.43
CA GLY A 147 35.12 6.65 0.41
C GLY A 147 35.30 5.20 0.90
N VAL A 148 35.10 4.92 2.19
CA VAL A 148 35.22 3.57 2.77
C VAL A 148 33.82 2.95 2.92
N ASP A 149 33.65 1.73 2.43
CA ASP A 149 32.41 0.98 2.58
C ASP A 149 32.15 0.65 4.04
N CYS A 150 30.93 0.96 4.50
CA CYS A 150 30.51 0.66 5.86
C CYS A 150 29.00 0.36 5.92
N TYR A 151 28.58 -0.20 7.05
CA TYR A 151 27.22 -0.65 7.27
C TYR A 151 26.67 -0.12 8.60
N TYR A 152 25.38 0.25 8.58
CA TYR A 152 24.65 0.63 9.78
C TYR A 152 23.48 -0.33 9.95
N GLN A 153 23.38 -0.97 11.10
CA GLN A 153 22.23 -1.78 11.47
C GLN A 153 21.21 -0.92 12.22
N VAL A 154 19.99 -0.92 11.77
CA VAL A 154 18.91 -0.12 12.35
C VAL A 154 17.75 -1.04 12.74
N PRO A 155 17.69 -1.47 14.00
CA PRO A 155 16.60 -2.29 14.51
C PRO A 155 15.25 -1.60 14.37
N LEU A 156 14.22 -2.37 14.01
CA LEU A 156 12.83 -1.93 13.93
C LEU A 156 12.01 -2.62 15.02
N GLY A 157 10.94 -1.97 15.46
CA GLY A 157 10.05 -2.47 16.49
C GLY A 157 9.24 -1.36 17.14
N GLU A 158 8.40 -1.70 18.10
CA GLU A 158 7.62 -0.72 18.85
C GLU A 158 8.52 0.21 19.69
N GLN A 159 9.58 -0.34 20.28
CA GLN A 159 10.51 0.39 21.15
C GLN A 159 11.92 -0.24 21.16
N PRO A 160 12.65 -0.26 20.02
CA PRO A 160 13.92 -0.99 19.96
C PRO A 160 15.10 -0.28 20.61
N TYR A 161 14.98 1.03 20.94
CA TYR A 161 16.08 1.88 21.42
C TYR A 161 15.98 2.30 22.89
N GLN A 162 14.88 1.97 23.56
CA GLN A 162 14.63 2.35 24.95
C GLN A 162 14.30 1.12 25.80
N GLU A 163 14.76 1.09 27.05
CA GLU A 163 14.44 0.00 27.95
C GLU A 163 13.04 0.16 28.59
N PRO A 164 12.24 -0.90 28.74
CA PRO A 164 12.48 -2.24 28.21
C PRO A 164 12.33 -2.28 26.68
N ARG A 165 13.29 -2.92 25.99
CA ARG A 165 13.27 -2.98 24.52
C ARG A 165 12.14 -3.87 24.03
N ASN A 166 11.49 -3.40 22.98
CA ASN A 166 10.46 -4.14 22.27
C ASN A 166 10.72 -4.11 20.76
N TYR A 167 11.05 -5.27 20.21
CA TYR A 167 11.35 -5.45 18.78
C TYR A 167 10.17 -5.93 17.96
N GLU A 168 8.99 -6.10 18.57
CA GLU A 168 7.80 -6.54 17.85
C GLU A 168 7.37 -5.49 16.80
N MET A 169 7.05 -5.98 15.61
CA MET A 169 6.38 -5.18 14.59
C MET A 169 4.89 -5.53 14.61
N ARG A 170 4.05 -4.56 14.91
CA ARG A 170 2.60 -4.76 15.01
C ARG A 170 1.89 -4.37 13.72
N ARG A 171 0.87 -5.12 13.37
CA ARG A 171 -0.03 -4.79 12.27
C ARG A 171 -0.69 -3.41 12.45
N ASN A 172 -1.06 -2.79 11.35
CA ASN A 172 -1.72 -1.49 11.32
C ASN A 172 -0.92 -0.36 11.98
N ARG A 173 0.40 -0.50 12.06
CA ARG A 173 1.32 0.53 12.55
C ARG A 173 2.10 1.18 11.41
N TYR A 174 2.50 2.40 11.65
CA TYR A 174 3.35 3.16 10.75
C TYR A 174 4.63 3.56 11.49
N TYR A 175 5.74 2.97 11.05
CA TYR A 175 7.07 3.15 11.60
C TYR A 175 7.81 4.20 10.78
N LYS A 176 8.04 5.38 11.36
CA LYS A 176 8.76 6.50 10.75
C LYS A 176 10.16 6.55 11.36
N LEU A 177 11.14 6.07 10.61
CA LEU A 177 12.53 6.09 11.03
C LEU A 177 13.21 7.37 10.55
N SER A 178 13.86 8.08 11.44
CA SER A 178 14.80 9.16 11.12
C SER A 178 16.16 8.81 11.70
N ALA A 179 17.19 8.87 10.89
CA ALA A 179 18.54 8.58 11.31
C ALA A 179 19.51 9.66 10.86
N SER A 180 20.42 10.04 11.73
CA SER A 180 21.52 10.96 11.43
C SER A 180 22.84 10.20 11.50
N ILE A 181 23.55 10.14 10.39
CA ILE A 181 24.89 9.52 10.33
C ILE A 181 25.90 10.51 10.90
N GLU A 182 26.56 10.12 11.99
CA GLU A 182 27.49 10.98 12.74
C GLU A 182 28.94 10.52 12.59
N GLY A 183 29.15 9.23 12.30
CA GLY A 183 30.47 8.63 12.15
C GLY A 183 30.45 7.39 11.28
N MET A 184 31.60 6.81 11.07
CA MET A 184 31.80 5.60 10.27
C MET A 184 31.11 4.40 10.91
N GLY A 185 30.29 3.68 10.14
CA GLY A 185 29.63 2.45 10.55
C GLY A 185 30.59 1.25 10.71
N SER A 186 30.00 0.06 10.82
CA SER A 186 30.77 -1.19 10.84
C SER A 186 31.32 -1.51 9.44
N LEU A 187 32.45 -2.21 9.38
CA LEU A 187 32.98 -2.73 8.12
C LEU A 187 32.24 -3.99 7.66
N ASP A 188 31.52 -4.65 8.55
CA ASP A 188 30.76 -5.85 8.26
C ASP A 188 29.26 -5.56 8.37
N PRO A 189 28.40 -6.12 7.50
CA PRO A 189 26.94 -5.96 7.58
C PRO A 189 26.35 -6.42 8.91
N GLY A 190 26.91 -7.48 9.52
CA GLY A 190 26.52 -8.02 10.81
C GLY A 190 27.30 -7.46 12.00
N GLY A 191 28.10 -6.40 11.79
CA GLY A 191 28.87 -5.79 12.86
C GLY A 191 28.02 -4.94 13.79
N GLU A 192 28.37 -4.90 15.07
CA GLU A 192 27.69 -4.04 16.05
C GLU A 192 27.81 -2.55 15.64
N ILE A 193 26.74 -1.80 15.91
CA ILE A 193 26.73 -0.35 15.74
C ILE A 193 27.73 0.25 16.71
N LYS A 194 28.71 0.96 16.19
CA LYS A 194 29.65 1.69 17.04
C LYS A 194 28.92 2.87 17.68
N PRO A 195 29.06 3.06 19.01
CA PRO A 195 28.51 4.25 19.67
C PRO A 195 28.96 5.53 18.96
N GLY A 196 28.04 6.46 18.72
CA GLY A 196 28.34 7.72 18.02
C GLY A 196 28.48 7.63 16.50
N SER A 197 28.22 6.48 15.88
CA SER A 197 28.24 6.37 14.41
C SER A 197 26.92 6.79 13.76
N ILE A 198 25.79 6.61 14.46
CA ILE A 198 24.46 6.94 13.98
C ILE A 198 23.55 7.29 15.15
N TYR A 199 22.78 8.35 14.99
CA TYR A 199 21.69 8.71 15.93
C TYR A 199 20.35 8.35 15.31
N LEU A 200 19.54 7.61 16.07
CA LEU A 200 18.29 7.01 15.59
C LEU A 200 17.08 7.56 16.35
N THR A 201 16.05 7.92 15.60
CA THR A 201 14.74 8.25 16.14
C THR A 201 13.69 7.44 15.38
N LEU A 202 12.91 6.66 16.12
CA LEU A 202 11.80 5.90 15.56
C LEU A 202 10.49 6.41 16.17
N ASN A 203 9.61 6.89 15.33
CA ASN A 203 8.26 7.29 15.70
C ASN A 203 7.26 6.25 15.20
N VAL A 204 6.55 5.61 16.13
CA VAL A 204 5.56 4.59 15.83
C VAL A 204 4.18 5.17 16.09
N VAL A 205 3.37 5.23 15.07
CA VAL A 205 2.00 5.75 15.13
C VAL A 205 1.01 4.74 14.58
N ASP A 206 -0.26 4.90 14.91
CA ASP A 206 -1.31 4.14 14.22
C ASP A 206 -1.31 4.51 12.74
N TRP A 207 -1.34 3.51 11.87
CA TRP A 207 -1.56 3.76 10.46
C TRP A 207 -3.01 4.20 10.28
N GLU A 208 -3.19 5.39 9.73
CA GLU A 208 -4.48 6.08 9.63
C GLU A 208 -5.64 5.14 9.32
N ARG A 209 -6.69 5.25 10.12
CA ARG A 209 -7.91 4.49 9.96
C ARG A 209 -8.70 5.11 8.81
N PHE A 210 -8.98 4.31 7.80
CA PHE A 210 -10.00 4.64 6.81
C PHE A 210 -11.32 4.08 7.28
N ASP A 211 -12.23 4.94 7.70
CA ASP A 211 -13.62 4.55 7.90
C ASP A 211 -14.33 4.69 6.54
N SER A 212 -14.69 3.57 5.93
CA SER A 212 -15.57 3.57 4.79
C SER A 212 -16.84 2.83 5.17
N ASP A 213 -17.97 3.51 5.02
CA ASP A 213 -19.27 2.86 5.14
C ASP A 213 -19.51 2.04 3.87
N ILE A 214 -19.46 0.71 3.99
CA ILE A 214 -19.89 -0.18 2.92
C ILE A 214 -21.40 -0.27 3.04
N VAL A 215 -22.07 0.47 2.19
CA VAL A 215 -23.54 0.34 2.05
C VAL A 215 -23.81 -0.80 1.08
N TRP A 216 -24.28 -1.91 1.58
CA TRP A 216 -24.82 -2.98 0.75
C TRP A 216 -26.23 -2.56 0.32
N THR A 217 -26.37 -2.23 -0.95
CA THR A 217 -27.71 -2.05 -1.54
C THR A 217 -28.10 -3.38 -2.19
N GLU A 218 -29.30 -3.86 -1.92
CA GLU A 218 -29.85 -5.05 -2.60
C GLU A 218 -30.17 -4.78 -4.09
N GLU A 219 -30.05 -3.55 -4.52
CA GLU A 219 -30.29 -3.18 -5.90
C GLU A 219 -29.06 -3.55 -6.73
N GLU A 220 -29.25 -4.49 -7.64
CA GLU A 220 -28.23 -4.84 -8.63
C GLU A 220 -27.81 -3.58 -9.42
N ALA A 221 -26.53 -3.49 -9.70
CA ALA A 221 -26.01 -2.44 -10.56
C ALA A 221 -26.74 -2.50 -11.92
N GLN A 222 -27.45 -1.45 -12.25
CA GLN A 222 -28.17 -1.38 -13.53
C GLN A 222 -27.34 -0.59 -14.52
N VAL A 223 -26.85 -1.29 -15.54
CA VAL A 223 -26.14 -0.68 -16.65
C VAL A 223 -27.10 -0.54 -17.83
N SER A 224 -27.33 0.69 -18.25
CA SER A 224 -28.07 1.01 -19.45
C SER A 224 -27.11 1.60 -20.48
N PHE A 225 -26.99 0.94 -21.61
CA PHE A 225 -26.20 1.39 -22.75
C PHE A 225 -27.08 1.40 -24.00
N GLY A 226 -27.14 2.51 -24.71
CA GLY A 226 -27.99 2.65 -25.87
C GLY A 226 -27.62 3.84 -26.76
N PRO A 227 -28.34 4.05 -27.86
CA PRO A 227 -28.11 5.19 -28.74
C PRO A 227 -28.47 6.49 -28.06
N ALA A 228 -27.73 7.54 -28.34
CA ALA A 228 -28.14 8.90 -28.01
C ALA A 228 -29.31 9.33 -28.91
N GLU A 229 -30.17 10.23 -28.41
CA GLU A 229 -31.28 10.76 -29.22
C GLU A 229 -30.76 11.39 -30.53
N GLY A 230 -31.42 11.09 -31.62
CA GLY A 230 -31.05 11.57 -32.94
C GLY A 230 -30.07 10.66 -33.69
N ASN A 231 -29.61 9.57 -33.10
CA ASN A 231 -28.76 8.59 -33.77
C ASN A 231 -29.60 7.39 -34.28
N ASN A 232 -30.08 7.48 -35.53
CA ASN A 232 -30.99 6.49 -36.12
C ASN A 232 -30.31 5.18 -36.54
N ASN A 233 -29.01 5.06 -36.44
CA ASN A 233 -28.23 3.93 -36.98
C ASN A 233 -27.71 2.96 -35.92
N TYR A 234 -28.36 2.87 -34.80
CA TYR A 234 -27.92 2.09 -33.66
C TYR A 234 -27.82 0.56 -33.91
N ASN A 235 -28.69 0.02 -34.76
CA ASN A 235 -28.74 -1.43 -35.03
C ASN A 235 -28.13 -1.83 -36.38
N THR A 236 -27.47 -0.92 -37.05
CA THR A 236 -26.90 -1.15 -38.38
C THR A 236 -25.46 -0.67 -38.42
N ASP A 237 -24.74 -1.11 -39.42
CA ASP A 237 -23.40 -0.66 -39.69
C ASP A 237 -23.33 0.86 -39.75
N VAL A 238 -22.53 1.48 -38.90
CA VAL A 238 -22.24 2.91 -38.97
C VAL A 238 -21.38 3.10 -40.21
N VAL A 239 -21.93 3.70 -41.26
CA VAL A 239 -21.20 3.99 -42.47
C VAL A 239 -20.44 5.28 -42.28
N TYR A 240 -19.13 5.17 -42.07
CA TYR A 240 -18.23 6.31 -42.04
C TYR A 240 -17.96 6.80 -43.48
N ASN A 241 -18.23 8.07 -43.74
CA ASN A 241 -17.86 8.70 -44.98
C ASN A 241 -16.66 9.63 -44.78
N ALA A 242 -15.48 9.17 -45.16
CA ALA A 242 -14.22 9.90 -44.97
C ALA A 242 -14.11 11.24 -45.73
N VAL A 243 -15.11 11.57 -46.55
CA VAL A 243 -15.11 12.83 -47.35
C VAL A 243 -15.76 13.99 -46.58
N ASN A 244 -16.58 13.71 -45.59
CA ASN A 244 -17.28 14.72 -44.80
C ASN A 244 -16.96 14.47 -43.31
N GLU A 245 -15.87 15.00 -42.82
CA GLU A 245 -15.50 14.97 -41.42
C GLU A 245 -16.36 15.97 -40.63
N ASP A 246 -17.65 15.72 -40.51
CA ASP A 246 -18.49 16.49 -39.61
C ASP A 246 -19.00 15.64 -38.44
N ASP A 247 -19.31 16.29 -37.33
CA ASP A 247 -19.80 15.65 -36.12
C ASP A 247 -21.09 14.83 -36.31
N SER A 248 -21.77 14.99 -37.46
CA SER A 248 -23.00 14.26 -37.77
C SER A 248 -22.78 12.79 -38.12
N GLN A 249 -21.52 12.40 -38.37
CA GLN A 249 -21.15 11.04 -38.77
C GLN A 249 -20.60 10.21 -37.61
N MET A 250 -20.39 10.80 -36.45
CA MET A 250 -19.94 10.09 -35.27
C MET A 250 -21.08 9.23 -34.66
N ALA A 251 -20.74 8.00 -34.34
CA ALA A 251 -21.66 7.16 -33.57
C ALA A 251 -21.78 7.67 -32.13
N ARG A 252 -22.98 7.99 -31.72
CA ARG A 252 -23.26 8.55 -30.40
C ARG A 252 -24.07 7.58 -29.56
N PHE A 253 -23.56 7.29 -28.39
CA PHE A 253 -24.18 6.43 -27.40
C PHE A 253 -24.33 7.17 -26.08
N LYS A 254 -25.12 6.61 -25.21
CA LYS A 254 -25.24 7.03 -23.82
C LYS A 254 -25.12 5.82 -22.89
N LEU A 255 -24.34 6.00 -21.84
CA LEU A 255 -24.17 5.04 -20.76
C LEU A 255 -24.73 5.62 -19.49
N LYS A 256 -25.52 4.83 -18.78
CA LYS A 256 -25.98 5.17 -17.45
C LYS A 256 -25.77 3.97 -16.53
N ILE A 257 -25.17 4.20 -15.38
CA ILE A 257 -24.96 3.17 -14.36
C ILE A 257 -25.62 3.64 -13.08
N ASN A 258 -26.67 2.94 -12.67
CA ASN A 258 -27.37 3.16 -11.42
C ASN A 258 -26.89 2.15 -10.36
N ASN A 259 -27.10 2.49 -9.09
CA ASN A 259 -26.88 1.63 -7.92
C ASN A 259 -25.45 1.16 -7.73
N LEU A 260 -24.48 1.87 -8.29
CA LEU A 260 -23.05 1.59 -8.12
C LEU A 260 -22.24 2.89 -7.98
N PRO A 261 -22.58 3.75 -7.01
CA PRO A 261 -21.92 5.06 -6.89
C PRO A 261 -20.42 4.93 -6.64
N GLY A 262 -19.63 5.72 -7.33
CA GLY A 262 -18.19 5.73 -7.21
C GLY A 262 -17.44 4.63 -7.98
N ALA A 263 -18.15 3.75 -8.69
CA ALA A 263 -17.49 2.79 -9.57
C ALA A 263 -16.93 3.47 -10.81
N ILE A 264 -15.70 3.11 -11.15
CA ILE A 264 -15.05 3.62 -12.37
C ILE A 264 -15.42 2.71 -13.54
N TRP A 265 -15.86 3.30 -14.63
CA TRP A 265 -16.17 2.60 -15.86
C TRP A 265 -15.23 3.04 -16.99
N SER A 266 -15.01 2.17 -17.96
CA SER A 266 -14.27 2.47 -19.18
C SER A 266 -14.93 1.82 -20.39
N VAL A 267 -14.76 2.44 -21.54
CA VAL A 267 -15.26 1.96 -22.84
C VAL A 267 -14.08 1.58 -23.74
N SER A 268 -14.17 0.41 -24.32
CA SER A 268 -13.19 -0.05 -25.31
C SER A 268 -13.88 -0.61 -26.55
N LEU A 269 -13.24 -0.45 -27.70
CA LEU A 269 -13.71 -1.01 -28.97
C LEU A 269 -13.13 -2.42 -29.16
N ILE A 270 -14.00 -3.39 -29.46
CA ILE A 270 -13.59 -4.77 -29.72
C ILE A 270 -14.19 -5.26 -31.05
N PRO A 271 -13.39 -5.72 -32.01
CA PRO A 271 -11.94 -5.69 -32.04
C PRO A 271 -11.38 -4.28 -32.26
N ASN A 272 -10.32 -3.94 -31.58
CA ASN A 272 -9.62 -2.68 -31.81
C ASN A 272 -8.73 -2.81 -33.07
N THR A 273 -9.25 -2.41 -34.19
CA THR A 273 -8.52 -2.45 -35.48
C THR A 273 -7.64 -1.22 -35.70
N GLY A 274 -7.67 -0.26 -34.76
CA GLY A 274 -7.00 1.03 -34.90
C GLY A 274 -7.64 1.99 -35.93
N ARG A 275 -8.78 1.61 -36.48
CA ARG A 275 -9.53 2.45 -37.46
C ARG A 275 -10.54 3.38 -36.79
N TYR A 276 -10.94 3.03 -35.56
CA TYR A 276 -11.91 3.78 -34.78
C TYR A 276 -11.33 4.04 -33.40
N ALA A 277 -11.73 5.14 -32.80
CA ALA A 277 -11.36 5.49 -31.42
C ALA A 277 -12.56 6.05 -30.68
N VAL A 278 -12.59 5.87 -29.38
CA VAL A 278 -13.55 6.58 -28.51
C VAL A 278 -13.06 8.01 -28.38
N HIS A 279 -13.82 8.94 -28.90
CA HIS A 279 -13.44 10.36 -28.93
C HIS A 279 -13.88 11.09 -27.65
N VAL A 280 -15.09 10.80 -27.17
CA VAL A 280 -15.65 11.37 -25.92
C VAL A 280 -16.20 10.25 -25.07
N GLY A 281 -16.04 10.35 -23.74
CA GLY A 281 -16.60 9.41 -22.79
C GLY A 281 -15.87 8.05 -22.77
N ALA A 282 -14.53 8.07 -22.89
CA ALA A 282 -13.74 6.83 -22.83
C ALA A 282 -13.72 6.20 -21.42
N SER A 283 -13.95 6.99 -20.39
CA SER A 283 -14.06 6.53 -18.99
C SER A 283 -14.76 7.58 -18.12
N GLY A 284 -15.22 7.16 -16.97
CA GLY A 284 -15.86 8.04 -15.98
C GLY A 284 -16.19 7.33 -14.69
N GLU A 285 -16.92 8.01 -13.83
CA GLU A 285 -17.44 7.50 -12.57
C GLU A 285 -18.95 7.28 -12.68
N ALA A 286 -19.46 6.22 -12.05
CA ALA A 286 -20.87 5.93 -11.97
C ALA A 286 -21.54 6.87 -10.94
N ASP A 287 -22.25 7.86 -11.43
CA ASP A 287 -22.94 8.89 -10.64
C ASP A 287 -24.45 8.86 -10.82
N GLY A 288 -24.97 7.85 -11.52
CA GLY A 288 -26.39 7.71 -11.85
C GLY A 288 -26.86 8.65 -12.98
N GLN A 289 -25.96 9.40 -13.60
CA GLN A 289 -26.27 10.27 -14.73
C GLN A 289 -26.01 9.58 -16.06
N GLU A 290 -26.53 10.17 -17.14
CA GLU A 290 -26.22 9.72 -18.50
C GLU A 290 -24.90 10.32 -18.97
N HIS A 291 -23.97 9.46 -19.38
CA HIS A 291 -22.68 9.84 -19.93
C HIS A 291 -22.66 9.67 -21.44
N PRO A 292 -22.38 10.73 -22.21
CA PRO A 292 -22.28 10.64 -23.65
C PRO A 292 -20.99 9.92 -24.03
N ILE A 293 -21.10 9.01 -25.00
CA ILE A 293 -19.97 8.30 -25.60
C ILE A 293 -20.02 8.54 -27.10
N THR A 294 -18.91 8.96 -27.68
CA THR A 294 -18.79 9.22 -29.12
C THR A 294 -17.64 8.38 -29.70
N VAL A 295 -17.89 7.70 -30.80
CA VAL A 295 -16.94 6.85 -31.52
C VAL A 295 -16.78 7.37 -32.93
#